data_f4450c03898cad02e390b589d2aeb9a1
#
_entry.id   f4450c03898cad02e390b589d2aeb9a1
#
_cell.length_a   1.000
_cell.length_b   1.000
_cell.length_c   1.000
_cell.angle_alpha   90.00
_cell.angle_beta   90.00
_cell.angle_gamma   90.00
#
_symmetry.space_group_name_H-M   'P 1'
#
loop_
_entity.id
_entity.type
_entity.pdbx_description
1 polymer ?
#
loop_
_entity_poly.entity_id
_entity_poly.type
_entity_poly.pdbx_seq_one_letter_code
_entity_poly.pdbx_strand_id
1 'polypeptide(L)'
;MSPRSQGYVFVLITMCIWGGFTISSRLSAQWGISAWDITALRFALAFCILMPILIYKKDTAFLWKKQPFLLAMIGGVGYCLTSYSAFHYVPAAHAAIFLNGCLPLCTAVAAFLLFKEPFDKHTWLSLVIMLSAITAMSFLMYRETGVAFGFGDMLFFFSAIWWGVFTVLLRQWKLSAWHSMAGVAIWSAVIYI
;
A
#
# COMPACT_ATOMS: atom_id res chain seq x y z
N MET A 1 -10.86 22.21 18.65
CA MET A 1 -10.66 22.12 17.18
C MET A 1 -11.96 21.64 16.56
N SER A 2 -12.38 22.23 15.44
CA SER A 2 -13.55 21.73 14.70
C SER A 2 -13.26 20.33 14.10
N PRO A 3 -14.29 19.50 13.83
CA PRO A 3 -14.08 18.18 13.19
C PRO A 3 -13.33 18.28 11.85
N ARG A 4 -13.54 19.37 11.09
CA ARG A 4 -12.81 19.64 9.83
C ARG A 4 -11.33 19.92 10.08
N SER A 5 -11.00 20.69 11.11
CA SER A 5 -9.62 21.02 11.47
C SER A 5 -8.86 19.78 11.91
N GLN A 6 -9.50 18.87 12.65
CA GLN A 6 -8.92 17.56 13.01
C GLN A 6 -8.65 16.71 11.76
N GLY A 7 -9.59 16.70 10.80
CA GLY A 7 -9.41 15.99 9.54
C GLY A 7 -8.18 16.47 8.76
N TYR A 8 -7.96 17.76 8.64
CA TYR A 8 -6.76 18.30 7.96
C TYR A 8 -5.46 17.91 8.67
N VAL A 9 -5.44 17.94 10.01
CA VAL A 9 -4.26 17.50 10.78
C VAL A 9 -3.95 16.02 10.52
N PHE A 10 -4.96 15.15 10.55
CA PHE A 10 -4.76 13.73 10.24
C PHE A 10 -4.28 13.49 8.81
N VAL A 11 -4.78 14.24 7.83
CA VAL A 11 -4.29 14.16 6.45
C VAL A 11 -2.82 14.55 6.36
N LEU A 12 -2.41 15.68 6.97
CA LEU A 12 -1.02 16.11 6.99
C LEU A 12 -0.10 15.09 7.64
N ILE A 13 -0.48 14.54 8.80
CA ILE A 13 0.28 13.49 9.49
C ILE A 13 0.42 12.26 8.57
N THR A 14 -0.66 11.85 7.93
CA THR A 14 -0.65 10.71 7.00
C THR A 14 0.30 10.94 5.83
N MET A 15 0.27 12.14 5.23
CA MET A 15 1.18 12.52 4.14
C MET A 15 2.65 12.48 4.58
N CYS A 16 2.98 12.97 5.78
CA CYS A 16 4.32 12.90 6.34
C CYS A 16 4.76 11.44 6.57
N ILE A 17 3.89 10.59 7.09
CA ILE A 17 4.16 9.16 7.30
C ILE A 17 4.44 8.46 5.96
N TRP A 18 3.64 8.72 4.93
CA TRP A 18 3.82 8.12 3.60
C TRP A 18 5.08 8.63 2.89
N GLY A 19 5.39 9.93 3.03
CA GLY A 19 6.66 10.48 2.54
C GLY A 19 7.86 9.86 3.25
N GLY A 20 7.80 9.75 4.57
CA GLY A 20 8.82 9.08 5.38
C GLY A 20 8.99 7.60 5.00
N PHE A 21 7.88 6.89 4.74
CA PHE A 21 7.93 5.51 4.23
C PHE A 21 8.72 5.40 2.92
N THR A 22 8.45 6.27 1.96
CA THR A 22 9.12 6.24 0.65
C THR A 22 10.62 6.48 0.78
N ILE A 23 11.01 7.49 1.56
CA ILE A 23 12.43 7.85 1.79
C ILE A 23 13.15 6.74 2.55
N SER A 24 12.60 6.27 3.66
CA SER A 24 13.21 5.23 4.48
C SER A 24 13.34 3.90 3.72
N SER A 25 12.35 3.55 2.90
CA SER A 25 12.40 2.35 2.07
C SER A 25 13.53 2.40 1.04
N ARG A 26 13.72 3.57 0.41
CA ARG A 26 14.84 3.76 -0.53
C ARG A 26 16.19 3.72 0.16
N LEU A 27 16.34 4.38 1.30
CA LEU A 27 17.58 4.34 2.08
C LEU A 27 17.91 2.92 2.54
N SER A 28 16.93 2.17 3.01
CA SER A 28 17.13 0.77 3.41
C SER A 28 17.61 -0.09 2.25
N ALA A 29 17.05 0.10 1.06
CA ALA A 29 17.50 -0.59 -0.14
C ALA A 29 18.94 -0.21 -0.52
N GLN A 30 19.33 1.07 -0.38
CA GLN A 30 20.71 1.52 -0.63
C GLN A 30 21.70 0.96 0.40
N TRP A 31 21.28 0.71 1.63
CA TRP A 31 22.11 0.07 2.65
C TRP A 31 22.16 -1.46 2.53
N GLY A 32 21.54 -2.03 1.51
CA GLY A 32 21.55 -3.47 1.26
C GLY A 32 20.62 -4.28 2.16
N ILE A 33 19.69 -3.62 2.88
CA ILE A 33 18.69 -4.33 3.69
C ILE A 33 17.67 -4.97 2.75
N SER A 34 17.46 -6.27 2.89
CA SER A 34 16.53 -6.99 2.01
C SER A 34 15.09 -6.56 2.23
N ALA A 35 14.26 -6.67 1.19
CA ALA A 35 12.83 -6.42 1.28
C ALA A 35 12.14 -7.32 2.32
N TRP A 36 12.65 -8.54 2.50
CA TRP A 36 12.18 -9.47 3.52
C TRP A 36 12.47 -8.97 4.93
N ASP A 37 13.74 -8.61 5.22
CA ASP A 37 14.15 -8.19 6.56
C ASP A 37 13.42 -6.93 7.04
N ILE A 38 13.29 -5.92 6.16
CA ILE A 38 12.59 -4.69 6.54
C ILE A 38 11.10 -4.94 6.78
N THR A 39 10.49 -5.86 6.02
CA THR A 39 9.09 -6.24 6.19
C THR A 39 8.91 -7.05 7.47
N ALA A 40 9.79 -8.02 7.73
CA ALA A 40 9.80 -8.81 8.96
C ALA A 40 9.93 -7.92 10.20
N LEU A 41 10.89 -7.00 10.21
CA LEU A 41 11.09 -6.05 11.30
C LEU A 41 9.85 -5.17 11.54
N ARG A 42 9.26 -4.65 10.48
CA ARG A 42 8.04 -3.83 10.55
C ARG A 42 6.89 -4.58 11.22
N PHE A 43 6.63 -5.80 10.80
CA PHE A 43 5.51 -6.58 11.33
C PHE A 43 5.82 -7.21 12.68
N ALA A 44 7.09 -7.57 12.97
CA ALA A 44 7.50 -8.01 14.30
C ALA A 44 7.26 -6.94 15.36
N LEU A 45 7.66 -5.68 15.09
CA LEU A 45 7.39 -4.56 16.00
C LEU A 45 5.89 -4.33 16.19
N ALA A 46 5.11 -4.36 15.10
CA ALA A 46 3.67 -4.22 15.18
C ALA A 46 3.02 -5.36 15.99
N PHE A 47 3.48 -6.60 15.81
CA PHE A 47 3.03 -7.76 16.57
C PHE A 47 3.31 -7.60 18.07
N CYS A 48 4.55 -7.22 18.45
CA CYS A 48 4.93 -7.02 19.83
C CYS A 48 4.08 -5.95 20.56
N ILE A 49 3.58 -4.95 19.82
CA ILE A 49 2.72 -3.91 20.38
C ILE A 49 1.25 -4.35 20.38
N LEU A 50 0.75 -4.88 19.28
CA LEU A 50 -0.69 -5.12 19.11
C LEU A 50 -1.17 -6.40 19.76
N MET A 51 -0.36 -7.45 19.78
CA MET A 51 -0.78 -8.73 20.36
C MET A 51 -1.07 -8.65 21.86
N PRO A 52 -0.22 -8.02 22.72
CA PRO A 52 -0.55 -7.79 24.14
C PRO A 52 -1.84 -6.99 24.32
N ILE A 53 -2.07 -5.96 23.50
CA ILE A 53 -3.29 -5.14 23.57
C ILE A 53 -4.53 -5.96 23.26
N LEU A 54 -4.49 -6.82 22.23
CA LEU A 54 -5.60 -7.68 21.85
C LEU A 54 -5.91 -8.73 22.92
N ILE A 55 -4.87 -9.32 23.53
CA ILE A 55 -5.03 -10.28 24.62
C ILE A 55 -5.65 -9.58 25.84
N TYR A 56 -5.16 -8.41 26.21
CA TYR A 56 -5.70 -7.63 27.34
C TYR A 56 -7.17 -7.25 27.11
N LYS A 57 -7.54 -6.84 25.88
CA LYS A 57 -8.91 -6.51 25.52
C LYS A 57 -9.81 -7.74 25.27
N LYS A 58 -9.26 -8.95 25.31
CA LYS A 58 -9.94 -10.21 24.93
C LYS A 58 -10.58 -10.16 23.53
N ASP A 59 -9.97 -9.41 22.61
CA ASP A 59 -10.47 -9.14 21.27
C ASP A 59 -9.60 -9.86 20.21
N THR A 60 -9.50 -11.20 20.33
CA THR A 60 -8.69 -12.03 19.41
C THR A 60 -9.55 -12.87 18.46
N ALA A 61 -10.85 -12.97 18.71
CA ALA A 61 -11.73 -13.87 17.95
C ALA A 61 -11.79 -13.56 16.44
N PHE A 62 -11.63 -12.30 16.06
CA PHE A 62 -11.64 -11.90 14.65
C PHE A 62 -10.43 -12.44 13.88
N LEU A 63 -9.30 -12.69 14.53
CA LEU A 63 -8.08 -13.19 13.88
C LEU A 63 -8.29 -14.55 13.19
N TRP A 64 -9.18 -15.36 13.72
CA TRP A 64 -9.48 -16.70 13.18
C TRP A 64 -10.43 -16.68 11.97
N LYS A 65 -10.90 -15.50 11.56
CA LYS A 65 -11.69 -15.33 10.34
C LYS A 65 -10.76 -15.34 9.11
N LYS A 66 -11.30 -15.73 7.95
CA LYS A 66 -10.54 -15.74 6.69
C LYS A 66 -10.13 -14.34 6.21
N GLN A 67 -10.95 -13.33 6.52
CA GLN A 67 -10.73 -11.96 6.03
C GLN A 67 -9.40 -11.33 6.51
N PRO A 68 -9.04 -11.30 7.82
CA PRO A 68 -7.76 -10.74 8.26
C PRO A 68 -6.56 -11.46 7.65
N PHE A 69 -6.62 -12.79 7.49
CA PHE A 69 -5.58 -13.56 6.85
C PHE A 69 -5.40 -13.16 5.36
N LEU A 70 -6.51 -13.09 4.60
CA LEU A 70 -6.47 -12.67 3.20
C LEU A 70 -5.95 -11.24 3.05
N LEU A 71 -6.37 -10.33 3.94
CA LEU A 71 -5.86 -8.96 3.95
C LEU A 71 -4.36 -8.90 4.27
N ALA A 72 -3.86 -9.76 5.14
CA ALA A 72 -2.43 -9.87 5.43
C ALA A 72 -1.65 -10.38 4.21
N MET A 73 -2.16 -11.39 3.50
CA MET A 73 -1.52 -11.88 2.28
C MET A 73 -1.44 -10.81 1.19
N ILE A 74 -2.49 -10.02 1.01
CA ILE A 74 -2.58 -8.99 -0.03
C ILE A 74 -1.86 -7.71 0.39
N GLY A 75 -2.26 -7.09 1.50
CA GLY A 75 -1.77 -5.78 1.95
C GLY A 75 -0.51 -5.87 2.82
N GLY A 76 -0.27 -6.99 3.49
CA GLY A 76 0.92 -7.23 4.29
C GLY A 76 2.05 -7.82 3.45
N VAL A 77 1.87 -9.02 2.94
CA VAL A 77 2.92 -9.76 2.23
C VAL A 77 3.09 -9.25 0.80
N GLY A 78 2.03 -9.32 -0.01
CA GLY A 78 2.10 -8.98 -1.43
C GLY A 78 2.56 -7.54 -1.65
N TYR A 79 1.89 -6.58 -1.03
CA TYR A 79 2.24 -5.16 -1.15
C TYR A 79 3.65 -4.85 -0.63
N CYS A 80 4.01 -5.32 0.57
CA CYS A 80 5.29 -4.97 1.16
C CYS A 80 6.46 -5.57 0.40
N LEU A 81 6.41 -6.86 0.06
CA LEU A 81 7.50 -7.49 -0.69
C LEU A 81 7.71 -6.82 -2.05
N THR A 82 6.65 -6.59 -2.80
CA THR A 82 6.78 -5.97 -4.13
C THR A 82 7.26 -4.52 -4.03
N SER A 83 6.72 -3.72 -3.09
CA SER A 83 7.12 -2.31 -2.95
C SER A 83 8.53 -2.14 -2.42
N TYR A 84 8.93 -2.88 -1.38
CA TYR A 84 10.30 -2.79 -0.86
C TYR A 84 11.32 -3.34 -1.85
N SER A 85 11.00 -4.43 -2.57
CA SER A 85 11.88 -4.94 -3.63
C SER A 85 12.07 -3.93 -4.75
N ALA A 86 11.03 -3.20 -5.15
CA ALA A 86 11.11 -2.20 -6.21
C ALA A 86 12.17 -1.11 -5.91
N PHE A 87 12.29 -0.69 -4.65
CA PHE A 87 13.28 0.32 -4.25
C PHE A 87 14.74 -0.11 -4.45
N HIS A 88 15.04 -1.38 -4.61
CA HIS A 88 16.39 -1.85 -4.95
C HIS A 88 16.75 -1.54 -6.40
N TYR A 89 15.77 -1.49 -7.29
CA TYR A 89 15.99 -1.37 -8.74
C TYR A 89 15.86 0.05 -9.27
N VAL A 90 14.99 0.88 -8.67
CA VAL A 90 14.66 2.21 -9.21
C VAL A 90 14.63 3.29 -8.12
N PRO A 91 14.87 4.57 -8.48
CA PRO A 91 14.77 5.70 -7.55
C PRO A 91 13.38 5.87 -6.92
N ALA A 92 13.34 6.56 -5.76
CA ALA A 92 12.10 6.82 -5.03
C ALA A 92 11.04 7.60 -5.85
N ALA A 93 11.47 8.44 -6.80
CA ALA A 93 10.58 9.18 -7.69
C ALA A 93 9.66 8.25 -8.52
N HIS A 94 10.13 7.05 -8.89
CA HIS A 94 9.35 6.06 -9.61
C HIS A 94 8.16 5.54 -8.79
N ALA A 95 8.30 5.46 -7.46
CA ALA A 95 7.18 5.10 -6.57
C ALA A 95 6.05 6.13 -6.62
N ALA A 96 6.36 7.42 -6.77
CA ALA A 96 5.33 8.45 -6.89
C ALA A 96 4.45 8.24 -8.14
N ILE A 97 5.05 7.78 -9.24
CA ILE A 97 4.34 7.54 -10.51
C ILE A 97 3.66 6.19 -10.51
N PHE A 98 4.41 5.11 -10.34
CA PHE A 98 3.92 3.75 -10.59
C PHE A 98 3.24 3.12 -9.38
N LEU A 99 3.60 3.49 -8.15
CA LEU A 99 2.89 3.03 -6.95
C LEU A 99 1.71 3.97 -6.64
N ASN A 100 1.99 5.22 -6.30
CA ASN A 100 0.95 6.15 -5.83
C ASN A 100 0.07 6.66 -6.97
N GLY A 101 0.65 6.96 -8.13
CA GLY A 101 -0.08 7.44 -9.30
C GLY A 101 -1.01 6.39 -9.89
N CYS A 102 -0.60 5.11 -9.94
CA CYS A 102 -1.44 4.04 -10.47
C CYS A 102 -2.47 3.51 -9.45
N LEU A 103 -2.35 3.83 -8.17
CA LEU A 103 -3.18 3.28 -7.11
C LEU A 103 -4.68 3.53 -7.29
N PRO A 104 -5.17 4.74 -7.63
CA PRO A 104 -6.60 4.96 -7.89
C PRO A 104 -7.11 4.18 -9.10
N LEU A 105 -6.30 4.05 -10.16
CA LEU A 105 -6.61 3.24 -11.34
C LEU A 105 -6.77 1.77 -10.95
N CYS A 106 -5.80 1.21 -10.25
CA CYS A 106 -5.83 -0.18 -9.80
C CYS A 106 -7.00 -0.45 -8.85
N THR A 107 -7.34 0.51 -7.98
CA THR A 107 -8.50 0.41 -7.08
C THR A 107 -9.81 0.40 -7.86
N ALA A 108 -9.98 1.28 -8.84
CA ALA A 108 -11.18 1.34 -9.68
C ALA A 108 -11.35 0.06 -10.51
N VAL A 109 -10.27 -0.43 -11.14
CA VAL A 109 -10.27 -1.68 -11.90
C VAL A 109 -10.58 -2.87 -10.99
N ALA A 110 -9.99 -2.94 -9.80
CA ALA A 110 -10.28 -4.00 -8.84
C ALA A 110 -11.76 -3.99 -8.38
N ALA A 111 -12.34 -2.81 -8.13
CA ALA A 111 -13.76 -2.67 -7.78
C ALA A 111 -14.68 -3.17 -8.92
N PHE A 112 -14.35 -2.83 -10.15
CA PHE A 112 -15.10 -3.30 -11.32
C PHE A 112 -14.98 -4.83 -11.50
N LEU A 113 -13.77 -5.38 -11.43
CA LEU A 113 -13.55 -6.81 -11.68
C LEU A 113 -14.13 -7.70 -10.58
N LEU A 114 -13.95 -7.30 -9.31
CA LEU A 114 -14.34 -8.12 -8.18
C LEU A 114 -15.83 -7.97 -7.82
N PHE A 115 -16.38 -6.76 -7.95
CA PHE A 115 -17.71 -6.44 -7.46
C PHE A 115 -18.65 -5.87 -8.53
N LYS A 116 -18.18 -5.80 -9.80
CA LYS A 116 -18.98 -5.30 -10.94
C LYS A 116 -19.48 -3.87 -10.73
N GLU A 117 -18.75 -3.05 -9.98
CA GLU A 117 -19.08 -1.63 -9.79
C GLU A 117 -18.91 -0.88 -11.12
N PRO A 118 -19.97 -0.27 -11.69
CA PRO A 118 -19.87 0.40 -12.96
C PRO A 118 -19.06 1.70 -12.84
N PHE A 119 -18.30 2.03 -13.88
CA PHE A 119 -17.69 3.35 -14.00
C PHE A 119 -18.72 4.36 -14.50
N ASP A 120 -18.90 5.43 -13.75
CA ASP A 120 -19.62 6.59 -14.24
C ASP A 120 -18.74 7.44 -15.18
N LYS A 121 -19.34 8.45 -15.83
CA LYS A 121 -18.61 9.32 -16.78
C LYS A 121 -17.47 10.11 -16.11
N HIS A 122 -17.65 10.50 -14.85
CA HIS A 122 -16.66 11.27 -14.10
C HIS A 122 -15.47 10.38 -13.73
N THR A 123 -15.72 9.13 -13.33
CA THR A 123 -14.68 8.12 -13.08
C THR A 123 -13.87 7.86 -14.34
N TRP A 124 -14.52 7.64 -15.50
CA TRP A 124 -13.82 7.47 -16.76
C TRP A 124 -12.92 8.66 -17.11
N LEU A 125 -13.45 9.88 -17.01
CA LEU A 125 -12.69 11.10 -17.30
C LEU A 125 -11.47 11.20 -16.36
N SER A 126 -11.66 10.96 -15.06
CA SER A 126 -10.59 11.00 -14.06
C SER A 126 -9.50 9.96 -14.36
N LEU A 127 -9.88 8.74 -14.76
CA LEU A 127 -8.92 7.68 -15.11
C LEU A 127 -8.13 8.05 -16.36
N VAL A 128 -8.76 8.64 -17.38
CA VAL A 128 -8.08 9.10 -18.60
C VAL A 128 -7.08 10.21 -18.31
N ILE A 129 -7.48 11.23 -17.54
CA ILE A 129 -6.59 12.34 -17.13
C ILE A 129 -5.40 11.79 -16.33
N MET A 130 -5.65 10.89 -15.39
CA MET A 130 -4.60 10.29 -14.57
C MET A 130 -3.62 9.45 -15.40
N LEU A 131 -4.13 8.62 -16.31
CA LEU A 131 -3.28 7.83 -17.21
C LEU A 131 -2.44 8.72 -18.12
N SER A 132 -3.01 9.81 -18.62
CA SER A 132 -2.27 10.80 -19.42
C SER A 132 -1.16 11.46 -18.60
N ALA A 133 -1.42 11.83 -17.35
CA ALA A 133 -0.44 12.43 -16.46
C ALA A 133 0.70 11.43 -16.13
N ILE A 134 0.38 10.18 -15.83
CA ILE A 134 1.37 9.12 -15.57
C ILE A 134 2.26 8.92 -16.80
N THR A 135 1.66 8.85 -17.99
CA THR A 135 2.41 8.69 -19.24
C THR A 135 3.33 9.88 -19.51
N ALA A 136 2.83 11.11 -19.33
CA ALA A 136 3.63 12.34 -19.50
C ALA A 136 4.79 12.40 -18.50
N MET A 137 4.55 12.10 -17.23
CA MET A 137 5.59 12.06 -16.20
C MET A 137 6.65 10.98 -16.49
N SER A 138 6.22 9.79 -16.90
CA SER A 138 7.12 8.70 -17.26
C SER A 138 7.99 9.07 -18.47
N PHE A 139 7.41 9.75 -19.47
CA PHE A 139 8.15 10.24 -20.63
C PHE A 139 9.18 11.33 -20.27
N LEU A 140 8.80 12.30 -19.45
CA LEU A 140 9.72 13.34 -18.98
C LEU A 140 10.87 12.74 -18.18
N MET A 141 10.58 11.81 -17.27
CA MET A 141 11.58 11.12 -16.48
C MET A 141 12.56 10.34 -17.37
N TYR A 142 12.05 9.64 -18.38
CA TYR A 142 12.90 8.96 -19.36
C TYR A 142 13.84 9.93 -20.09
N ARG A 143 13.34 11.10 -20.50
CA ARG A 143 14.16 12.13 -21.16
C ARG A 143 15.26 12.70 -20.26
N GLU A 144 14.99 12.85 -18.98
CA GLU A 144 15.94 13.44 -18.02
C GLU A 144 16.97 12.43 -17.51
N THR A 145 16.56 11.21 -17.25
CA THR A 145 17.39 10.20 -16.57
C THR A 145 17.92 9.12 -17.50
N GLY A 146 17.37 8.99 -18.70
CA GLY A 146 17.66 7.88 -19.63
C GLY A 146 17.18 6.52 -19.13
N VAL A 147 16.50 6.46 -17.98
CA VAL A 147 16.00 5.21 -17.38
C VAL A 147 14.62 4.92 -17.95
N ALA A 148 14.55 3.91 -18.80
CA ALA A 148 13.30 3.39 -19.32
C ALA A 148 12.53 2.63 -18.24
N PHE A 149 11.22 2.40 -18.49
CA PHE A 149 10.40 1.51 -17.69
C PHE A 149 11.09 0.15 -17.52
N GLY A 150 11.30 -0.26 -16.27
CA GLY A 150 12.05 -1.46 -15.94
C GLY A 150 11.36 -2.36 -14.92
N PHE A 151 12.10 -3.38 -14.49
CA PHE A 151 11.58 -4.37 -13.53
C PHE A 151 11.11 -3.75 -12.20
N GLY A 152 11.81 -2.73 -11.70
CA GLY A 152 11.40 -2.01 -10.49
C GLY A 152 10.06 -1.28 -10.64
N ASP A 153 9.79 -0.72 -11.82
CA ASP A 153 8.52 -0.05 -12.11
C ASP A 153 7.36 -1.04 -12.17
N MET A 154 7.62 -2.22 -12.76
CA MET A 154 6.64 -3.32 -12.73
C MET A 154 6.32 -3.74 -11.29
N LEU A 155 7.32 -3.84 -10.42
CA LEU A 155 7.10 -4.18 -9.01
C LEU A 155 6.26 -3.12 -8.30
N PHE A 156 6.49 -1.82 -8.56
CA PHE A 156 5.64 -0.75 -8.03
C PHE A 156 4.21 -0.83 -8.56
N PHE A 157 4.04 -1.13 -9.84
CA PHE A 157 2.72 -1.30 -10.42
C PHE A 157 1.97 -2.50 -9.81
N PHE A 158 2.64 -3.64 -9.59
CA PHE A 158 2.07 -4.76 -8.86
C PHE A 158 1.72 -4.40 -7.42
N SER A 159 2.54 -3.58 -6.76
CA SER A 159 2.22 -3.07 -5.42
C SER A 159 0.94 -2.23 -5.43
N ALA A 160 0.75 -1.40 -6.46
CA ALA A 160 -0.49 -0.63 -6.64
C ALA A 160 -1.72 -1.55 -6.84
N ILE A 161 -1.57 -2.65 -7.57
CA ILE A 161 -2.63 -3.67 -7.71
C ILE A 161 -2.96 -4.30 -6.37
N TRP A 162 -1.95 -4.77 -5.61
CA TRP A 162 -2.15 -5.35 -4.29
C TRP A 162 -2.90 -4.41 -3.37
N TRP A 163 -2.47 -3.14 -3.31
CA TRP A 163 -3.11 -2.14 -2.47
C TRP A 163 -4.51 -1.76 -2.95
N GLY A 164 -4.74 -1.71 -4.26
CA GLY A 164 -6.06 -1.50 -4.85
C GLY A 164 -7.05 -2.59 -4.45
N VAL A 165 -6.66 -3.86 -4.61
CA VAL A 165 -7.47 -5.02 -4.18
C VAL A 165 -7.72 -4.99 -2.67
N PHE A 166 -6.68 -4.73 -1.87
CA PHE A 166 -6.78 -4.58 -0.41
C PHE A 166 -7.83 -3.53 -0.02
N THR A 167 -7.78 -2.35 -0.62
CA THR A 167 -8.69 -1.24 -0.34
C THR A 167 -10.14 -1.59 -0.66
N VAL A 168 -10.37 -2.24 -1.80
CA VAL A 168 -11.70 -2.66 -2.23
C VAL A 168 -12.28 -3.73 -1.30
N LEU A 169 -11.47 -4.73 -0.90
CA LEU A 169 -11.89 -5.76 0.03
C LEU A 169 -12.22 -5.19 1.42
N LEU A 170 -11.41 -4.25 1.93
CA LEU A 170 -11.70 -3.56 3.19
C LEU A 170 -13.07 -2.87 3.17
N ARG A 171 -13.35 -2.15 2.09
CA ARG A 171 -14.62 -1.45 1.91
C ARG A 171 -15.80 -2.41 1.87
N GLN A 172 -15.69 -3.48 1.11
CA GLN A 172 -16.78 -4.45 0.93
C GLN A 172 -17.06 -5.28 2.19
N TRP A 173 -16.03 -5.66 2.91
CA TRP A 173 -16.20 -6.45 4.14
C TRP A 173 -16.60 -5.59 5.35
N LYS A 174 -16.63 -4.26 5.21
CA LYS A 174 -17.00 -3.29 6.27
C LYS A 174 -16.29 -3.57 7.59
N LEU A 175 -15.04 -3.98 7.49
CA LEU A 175 -14.22 -4.24 8.68
C LEU A 175 -13.84 -2.93 9.37
N SER A 176 -13.79 -2.93 10.69
CA SER A 176 -13.29 -1.77 11.43
C SER A 176 -11.80 -1.54 11.11
N ALA A 177 -11.37 -0.29 11.12
CA ALA A 177 -9.97 0.06 10.90
C ALA A 177 -9.06 -0.66 11.90
N TRP A 178 -9.49 -0.79 13.16
CA TRP A 178 -8.74 -1.48 14.20
C TRP A 178 -8.52 -2.97 13.87
N HIS A 179 -9.60 -3.71 13.57
CA HIS A 179 -9.49 -5.14 13.27
C HIS A 179 -8.72 -5.41 11.98
N SER A 180 -8.85 -4.52 10.98
CA SER A 180 -8.10 -4.64 9.73
C SER A 180 -6.60 -4.46 9.93
N MET A 181 -6.21 -3.39 10.61
CA MET A 181 -4.79 -3.11 10.90
C MET A 181 -4.16 -4.18 11.79
N ALA A 182 -4.83 -4.55 12.88
CA ALA A 182 -4.32 -5.57 13.78
C ALA A 182 -4.24 -6.94 13.11
N GLY A 183 -5.25 -7.32 12.32
CA GLY A 183 -5.25 -8.57 11.57
C GLY A 183 -4.12 -8.65 10.55
N VAL A 184 -3.91 -7.59 9.76
CA VAL A 184 -2.80 -7.51 8.81
C VAL A 184 -1.46 -7.61 9.52
N ALA A 185 -1.26 -6.84 10.59
CA ALA A 185 0.00 -6.82 11.32
C ALA A 185 0.35 -8.20 11.93
N ILE A 186 -0.62 -8.83 12.58
CA ILE A 186 -0.40 -10.11 13.28
C ILE A 186 -0.17 -11.24 12.28
N TRP A 187 -1.05 -11.41 11.28
CA TRP A 187 -0.87 -12.47 10.29
C TRP A 187 0.37 -12.28 9.43
N SER A 188 0.71 -11.03 9.06
CA SER A 188 1.95 -10.77 8.35
C SER A 188 3.17 -11.10 9.21
N ALA A 189 3.17 -10.77 10.50
CA ALA A 189 4.25 -11.16 11.40
C ALA A 189 4.42 -12.69 11.46
N VAL A 190 3.32 -13.43 11.61
CA VAL A 190 3.35 -14.92 11.63
C VAL A 190 3.90 -15.50 10.32
N ILE A 191 3.69 -14.84 9.18
CA ILE A 191 4.18 -15.31 7.87
C ILE A 191 5.68 -15.01 7.70
N TYR A 192 6.17 -13.90 8.26
CA TYR A 192 7.55 -13.44 8.06
C TYR A 192 8.54 -13.98 9.11
N ILE A 193 8.05 -14.38 10.29
CA ILE A 193 8.83 -14.92 11.41
C ILE A 193 8.79 -16.44 11.40
#